data_9e6cc2e3d4621fff86ce22de6dbaceb2
#
_entry.id   9e6cc2e3d4621fff86ce22de6dbaceb2
#
_cell.length_a   1.000
_cell.length_b   1.000
_cell.length_c   1.000
_cell.angle_alpha   90.00
_cell.angle_beta   90.00
_cell.angle_gamma   90.00
#
_symmetry.space_group_name_H-M   'P 1'
#
loop_
_entity.id
_entity.type
_entity.pdbx_description
1 polymer ?
#
loop_
_entity_poly.entity_id
_entity_poly.type
_entity_poly.pdbx_seq_one_letter_code
_entity_poly.pdbx_strand_id
1 'polypeptide(L)'
;MRTRLLLGLLLMSMMMQAQNLISSGSPLYKLPYKDTYVREPLVAENHFRTAKVEHQKPGTFEQAKKILPAPYWDGHEKEIEMYWKAWQIGLTNVSQPLDDSGFVTPYISPAYNGNIFMWDCAFITMFCRYGKAFFPFQKTLDNFYAKQHPDGFICREIRADGSDCFGRYDPTSTGPNILPWSEWLYYTQFGDDNRLNKVFPVLAAYYKWLKLNHTWRNGMYWSSGWGTGMDNMPRVQDKYNTIYSNGHMIWLDACLQQIMVADQLLKMGFYLERWQEIEEFEDDIKRMTAYINEHMWSDKDGFLYDQYDDESLSTTQGIYAYWVLHTNVLSKDRLDRLVSHLSDTTKFNRPHRCPSLSYSHPKYKANGRYWVGGVWPGANYMLISGLVNKGYRDLAWDIVTNHYQNVFEVYKKTGTFFEYYAPEGTEPGFMARKDFVGWTGLPPIAELIEYIFGIRADMEEGRMTIDVHLTDGYGIDRYPLGENGQVSIKVGKRNNANDRPKVTIKTDVPFKVTIIWGNGQTAEAEVKAGQQTI
;
A
#
# COMPACT_ATOMS: atom_id res chain seq x y z
N MET A 1 -65.45 -0.63 -13.93
CA MET A 1 -64.86 0.58 -13.32
C MET A 1 -63.95 0.30 -12.12
N ARG A 2 -64.39 -0.51 -11.15
CA ARG A 2 -63.59 -0.80 -9.93
C ARG A 2 -62.22 -1.46 -10.20
N THR A 3 -62.11 -2.38 -11.15
CA THR A 3 -60.88 -3.10 -11.46
C THR A 3 -59.81 -2.20 -12.11
N ARG A 4 -60.23 -1.23 -12.95
CA ARG A 4 -59.28 -0.26 -13.56
C ARG A 4 -58.77 0.77 -12.54
N LEU A 5 -59.59 1.12 -11.53
CA LEU A 5 -59.17 2.01 -10.44
C LEU A 5 -58.15 1.34 -9.53
N LEU A 6 -58.36 0.06 -9.21
CA LEU A 6 -57.41 -0.74 -8.40
C LEU A 6 -56.07 -0.93 -9.12
N LEU A 7 -56.05 -1.19 -10.43
CA LEU A 7 -54.82 -1.31 -11.22
C LEU A 7 -54.08 0.03 -11.30
N GLY A 8 -54.81 1.13 -11.43
CA GLY A 8 -54.23 2.48 -11.42
C GLY A 8 -53.61 2.85 -10.08
N LEU A 9 -54.26 2.48 -8.98
CA LEU A 9 -53.73 2.71 -7.63
C LEU A 9 -52.51 1.83 -7.34
N LEU A 10 -52.48 0.57 -7.83
CA LEU A 10 -51.31 -0.32 -7.68
C LEU A 10 -50.12 0.20 -8.50
N LEU A 11 -50.36 0.66 -9.75
CA LEU A 11 -49.32 1.27 -10.59
C LEU A 11 -48.79 2.59 -10.01
N MET A 12 -49.67 3.44 -9.45
CA MET A 12 -49.24 4.65 -8.73
C MET A 12 -48.43 4.33 -7.47
N SER A 13 -48.83 3.32 -6.70
CA SER A 13 -48.07 2.87 -5.53
C SER A 13 -46.69 2.32 -5.90
N MET A 14 -46.61 1.53 -6.98
CA MET A 14 -45.31 1.04 -7.49
C MET A 14 -44.43 2.18 -8.04
N MET A 15 -45.04 3.16 -8.77
CA MET A 15 -44.29 4.34 -9.22
C MET A 15 -43.84 5.22 -8.08
N MET A 16 -44.66 5.41 -7.02
CA MET A 16 -44.24 6.16 -5.83
C MET A 16 -43.11 5.43 -5.05
N GLN A 17 -43.16 4.10 -4.98
CA GLN A 17 -42.05 3.34 -4.40
C GLN A 17 -40.78 3.44 -5.25
N ALA A 18 -40.91 3.34 -6.58
CA ALA A 18 -39.76 3.52 -7.48
C ALA A 18 -39.22 4.95 -7.44
N GLN A 19 -40.08 5.98 -7.37
CA GLN A 19 -39.65 7.36 -7.20
C GLN A 19 -38.96 7.61 -5.84
N ASN A 20 -39.48 7.04 -4.76
CA ASN A 20 -38.83 7.13 -3.46
C ASN A 20 -37.46 6.42 -3.42
N LEU A 21 -37.30 5.33 -4.17
CA LEU A 21 -36.04 4.64 -4.32
C LEU A 21 -35.01 5.45 -5.15
N ILE A 22 -35.49 6.18 -6.17
CA ILE A 22 -34.63 6.94 -7.08
C ILE A 22 -34.41 8.37 -6.55
N SER A 23 -35.43 8.99 -5.94
CA SER A 23 -35.40 10.40 -5.50
C SER A 23 -34.90 10.58 -4.06
N SER A 24 -34.52 9.52 -3.35
CA SER A 24 -34.05 9.62 -1.98
C SER A 24 -32.76 10.44 -1.83
N GLY A 25 -32.15 10.87 -2.94
CA GLY A 25 -30.85 11.54 -2.95
C GLY A 25 -29.72 10.72 -2.31
N SER A 26 -30.06 9.50 -1.89
CA SER A 26 -29.10 8.60 -1.25
C SER A 26 -28.36 7.80 -2.31
N PRO A 27 -27.05 7.61 -2.15
CA PRO A 27 -26.33 6.62 -2.92
C PRO A 27 -27.01 5.25 -2.86
N LEU A 28 -26.87 4.42 -3.88
CA LEU A 28 -27.55 3.13 -4.00
C LEU A 28 -27.40 2.24 -2.76
N TYR A 29 -26.26 2.28 -2.10
CA TYR A 29 -26.01 1.53 -0.86
C TYR A 29 -26.81 2.03 0.36
N LYS A 30 -27.36 3.25 0.33
CA LYS A 30 -28.25 3.78 1.38
C LYS A 30 -29.72 3.47 1.13
N LEU A 31 -30.06 2.90 -0.02
CA LEU A 31 -31.42 2.46 -0.27
C LEU A 31 -31.76 1.30 0.69
N PRO A 32 -33.06 1.13 1.03
CA PRO A 32 -33.48 0.09 1.97
C PRO A 32 -33.42 -1.34 1.41
N TYR A 33 -32.38 -1.62 0.61
CA TYR A 33 -32.10 -2.97 0.08
C TYR A 33 -31.22 -3.81 0.98
N LYS A 34 -30.93 -3.36 2.18
CA LYS A 34 -30.06 -4.09 3.11
C LYS A 34 -30.40 -5.57 3.26
N ASP A 35 -31.62 -5.93 2.98
CA ASP A 35 -32.10 -7.31 3.09
C ASP A 35 -32.11 -8.04 1.73
N THR A 36 -31.70 -7.40 0.63
CA THR A 36 -31.68 -7.98 -0.72
C THR A 36 -30.29 -8.44 -1.19
N TYR A 37 -29.24 -8.19 -0.41
CA TYR A 37 -27.89 -8.66 -0.68
C TYR A 37 -27.42 -9.62 0.42
N VAL A 38 -26.46 -10.47 0.06
CA VAL A 38 -25.88 -11.44 1.00
C VAL A 38 -25.07 -10.69 2.05
N ARG A 39 -25.38 -10.93 3.33
CA ARG A 39 -24.61 -10.41 4.44
C ARG A 39 -23.39 -11.29 4.68
N GLU A 40 -22.24 -10.66 4.93
CA GLU A 40 -21.05 -11.38 5.33
C GLU A 40 -21.04 -11.55 6.86
N PRO A 41 -21.02 -12.78 7.38
CA PRO A 41 -21.07 -13.03 8.83
C PRO A 41 -19.94 -12.35 9.61
N LEU A 42 -18.72 -12.28 9.07
CA LEU A 42 -17.57 -11.65 9.71
C LEU A 42 -17.78 -10.16 10.01
N VAL A 43 -18.66 -9.48 9.25
CA VAL A 43 -19.00 -8.08 9.54
C VAL A 43 -19.70 -7.90 10.89
N ALA A 44 -20.33 -8.94 11.43
CA ALA A 44 -20.90 -8.89 12.77
C ALA A 44 -19.82 -8.77 13.87
N GLU A 45 -18.60 -9.21 13.58
CA GLU A 45 -17.44 -9.10 14.47
C GLU A 45 -16.67 -7.77 14.32
N ASN A 46 -17.05 -6.93 13.38
CA ASN A 46 -16.40 -5.66 13.12
C ASN A 46 -16.67 -4.64 14.23
N HIS A 47 -15.77 -4.56 15.20
CA HIS A 47 -15.87 -3.65 16.35
C HIS A 47 -15.79 -2.17 15.98
N PHE A 48 -15.20 -1.82 14.84
CA PHE A 48 -15.05 -0.43 14.42
C PHE A 48 -16.38 0.23 14.08
N ARG A 49 -17.37 -0.53 13.60
CA ARG A 49 -18.70 -0.02 13.23
C ARG A 49 -19.50 0.56 14.42
N THR A 50 -19.16 0.16 15.62
CA THR A 50 -19.81 0.60 16.87
C THR A 50 -18.84 1.30 17.82
N ALA A 51 -17.62 1.60 17.35
CA ALA A 51 -16.61 2.27 18.15
C ALA A 51 -17.05 3.71 18.49
N LYS A 52 -16.68 4.17 19.68
CA LYS A 52 -16.87 5.56 20.06
C LYS A 52 -15.89 6.45 19.28
N VAL A 53 -16.37 7.61 18.87
CA VAL A 53 -15.53 8.59 18.17
C VAL A 53 -14.46 9.11 19.13
N GLU A 54 -13.20 9.03 18.68
CA GLU A 54 -12.06 9.61 19.37
C GLU A 54 -11.73 10.97 18.73
N HIS A 55 -11.41 11.97 19.55
CA HIS A 55 -10.91 13.27 19.12
C HIS A 55 -9.54 13.50 19.74
N GLN A 56 -8.51 13.46 18.92
CA GLN A 56 -7.14 13.75 19.36
C GLN A 56 -6.47 14.65 18.32
N LYS A 57 -6.11 15.84 18.71
CA LYS A 57 -5.29 16.70 17.86
C LYS A 57 -3.82 16.28 17.98
N PRO A 58 -3.09 16.19 16.86
CA PRO A 58 -1.65 16.01 16.93
C PRO A 58 -1.04 17.24 17.61
N GLY A 59 0.07 17.02 18.30
CA GLY A 59 0.89 18.11 18.81
C GLY A 59 1.54 18.92 17.67
N THR A 60 2.27 19.95 18.03
CA THR A 60 3.04 20.75 17.07
C THR A 60 4.20 19.93 16.48
N PHE A 61 4.73 20.36 15.34
CA PHE A 61 5.92 19.74 14.74
C PHE A 61 7.13 19.75 15.70
N GLU A 62 7.31 20.82 16.47
CA GLU A 62 8.39 20.91 17.46
C GLU A 62 8.23 19.91 18.61
N GLN A 63 7.01 19.57 18.99
CA GLN A 63 6.73 18.50 19.95
C GLN A 63 6.99 17.14 19.30
N ALA A 64 6.52 16.94 18.06
CA ALA A 64 6.74 15.71 17.31
C ALA A 64 8.23 15.39 17.16
N LYS A 65 9.05 16.37 16.81
CA LYS A 65 10.50 16.24 16.62
C LYS A 65 11.24 15.68 17.86
N LYS A 66 10.69 15.91 19.05
CA LYS A 66 11.26 15.38 20.31
C LYS A 66 10.92 13.90 20.54
N ILE A 67 9.87 13.39 19.89
CA ILE A 67 9.29 12.06 20.12
C ILE A 67 9.58 11.11 18.95
N LEU A 68 9.46 11.63 17.71
CA LEU A 68 9.69 10.87 16.49
C LEU A 68 11.12 10.29 16.44
N PRO A 69 11.34 9.19 15.71
CA PRO A 69 12.66 8.69 15.41
C PRO A 69 13.55 9.80 14.87
N ALA A 70 14.79 9.86 15.37
CA ALA A 70 15.75 10.89 14.97
C ALA A 70 16.92 10.26 14.22
N PRO A 71 16.85 10.20 12.88
CA PRO A 71 17.97 9.72 12.08
C PRO A 71 19.10 10.76 12.07
N TYR A 72 20.33 10.27 11.91
CA TYR A 72 21.49 11.06 11.59
C TYR A 72 22.36 10.33 10.58
N TRP A 73 23.08 11.09 9.73
CA TRP A 73 23.92 10.55 8.67
C TRP A 73 25.07 11.52 8.42
N ASP A 74 26.30 11.10 8.71
CA ASP A 74 27.48 11.96 8.65
C ASP A 74 27.70 12.50 7.23
N GLY A 75 27.74 13.84 7.09
CA GLY A 75 27.88 14.52 5.80
C GLY A 75 26.63 14.59 4.93
N HIS A 76 25.47 14.18 5.48
CA HIS A 76 24.18 14.12 4.77
C HIS A 76 23.07 14.89 5.53
N GLU A 77 23.41 16.04 6.11
CA GLU A 77 22.50 16.84 6.91
C GLU A 77 21.28 17.32 6.12
N LYS A 78 21.42 17.51 4.79
CA LYS A 78 20.32 17.93 3.91
C LYS A 78 19.29 16.80 3.69
N GLU A 79 19.72 15.56 3.62
CA GLU A 79 18.86 14.39 3.57
C GLU A 79 18.08 14.23 4.89
N ILE A 80 18.72 14.55 6.02
CA ILE A 80 18.04 14.57 7.32
C ILE A 80 17.06 15.75 7.41
N GLU A 81 17.37 16.92 6.83
CA GLU A 81 16.40 18.01 6.69
C GLU A 81 15.18 17.59 5.87
N MET A 82 15.39 16.83 4.77
CA MET A 82 14.30 16.27 3.95
C MET A 82 13.40 15.34 4.77
N TYR A 83 13.96 14.45 5.60
CA TYR A 83 13.21 13.59 6.51
C TYR A 83 12.29 14.42 7.43
N TRP A 84 12.83 15.46 8.08
CA TRP A 84 12.04 16.30 8.98
C TRP A 84 10.99 17.12 8.24
N LYS A 85 11.30 17.56 7.01
CA LYS A 85 10.34 18.28 6.16
C LYS A 85 9.14 17.42 5.78
N ALA A 86 9.36 16.13 5.52
CA ALA A 86 8.27 15.20 5.26
C ALA A 86 7.32 15.08 6.45
N TRP A 87 7.84 14.92 7.67
CA TRP A 87 7.02 14.95 8.87
C TRP A 87 6.29 16.27 9.07
N GLN A 88 6.97 17.41 8.83
CA GLN A 88 6.37 18.73 8.96
C GLN A 88 5.14 18.89 8.06
N ILE A 89 5.24 18.52 6.79
CA ILE A 89 4.12 18.58 5.83
C ILE A 89 3.07 17.52 6.18
N GLY A 90 3.47 16.28 6.44
CA GLY A 90 2.55 15.19 6.76
C GLY A 90 1.63 15.51 7.94
N LEU A 91 2.15 16.13 8.99
CA LEU A 91 1.36 16.53 10.15
C LEU A 91 0.27 17.56 9.84
N THR A 92 0.41 18.36 8.78
CA THR A 92 -0.63 19.28 8.34
C THR A 92 -1.82 18.59 7.69
N ASN A 93 -1.68 17.32 7.31
CA ASN A 93 -2.72 16.53 6.64
C ASN A 93 -3.60 15.76 7.62
N VAL A 94 -3.41 15.93 8.93
CA VAL A 94 -4.23 15.28 9.96
C VAL A 94 -5.54 16.03 10.14
N SER A 95 -6.64 15.31 9.98
CA SER A 95 -8.01 15.81 10.13
C SER A 95 -8.73 15.15 11.30
N GLN A 96 -9.77 15.82 11.81
CA GLN A 96 -10.66 15.27 12.83
C GLN A 96 -11.93 14.70 12.18
N PRO A 97 -12.55 13.66 12.76
CA PRO A 97 -13.87 13.22 12.33
C PRO A 97 -14.88 14.38 12.40
N LEU A 98 -15.70 14.53 11.37
CA LEU A 98 -16.88 15.39 11.41
C LEU A 98 -17.99 14.68 12.18
N ASP A 99 -18.85 15.48 12.85
CA ASP A 99 -20.06 14.96 13.47
C ASP A 99 -20.91 14.23 12.41
N ASP A 100 -21.50 13.10 12.79
CA ASP A 100 -22.32 12.25 11.92
C ASP A 100 -21.63 11.64 10.68
N SER A 101 -20.31 11.81 10.50
CA SER A 101 -19.57 11.16 9.41
C SER A 101 -19.50 9.64 9.53
N GLY A 102 -19.62 9.13 10.76
CA GLY A 102 -19.37 7.75 11.09
C GLY A 102 -17.88 7.37 11.06
N PHE A 103 -16.97 8.34 10.93
CA PHE A 103 -15.56 8.15 11.23
C PHE A 103 -15.36 8.07 12.75
N VAL A 104 -14.45 7.20 13.17
CA VAL A 104 -14.28 6.87 14.59
C VAL A 104 -13.00 7.45 15.19
N THR A 105 -12.09 7.99 14.37
CA THR A 105 -10.79 8.48 14.84
C THR A 105 -10.23 9.57 13.93
N PRO A 106 -9.38 10.46 14.45
CA PRO A 106 -8.61 11.35 13.61
C PRO A 106 -7.79 10.58 12.58
N TYR A 107 -7.59 11.18 11.42
CA TYR A 107 -6.96 10.50 10.29
C TYR A 107 -6.00 11.41 9.53
N ILE A 108 -5.00 10.81 8.90
CA ILE A 108 -4.11 11.48 7.96
C ILE A 108 -4.56 11.16 6.53
N SER A 109 -4.85 12.20 5.74
CA SER A 109 -5.29 12.06 4.35
C SER A 109 -4.14 12.37 3.38
N PRO A 110 -4.26 12.00 2.08
CA PRO A 110 -3.27 12.38 1.07
C PRO A 110 -3.32 13.87 0.66
N ALA A 111 -4.09 14.70 1.36
CA ALA A 111 -4.20 16.15 1.13
C ALA A 111 -4.81 16.55 -0.24
N TYR A 112 -5.64 15.70 -0.84
CA TYR A 112 -6.35 16.06 -2.08
C TYR A 112 -7.54 16.99 -1.81
N ASN A 113 -8.50 16.53 -1.01
CA ASN A 113 -9.80 17.19 -0.81
C ASN A 113 -10.43 16.89 0.56
N GLY A 114 -9.68 16.30 1.49
CA GLY A 114 -10.17 15.88 2.80
C GLY A 114 -10.81 14.49 2.83
N ASN A 115 -10.99 13.84 1.69
CA ASN A 115 -11.43 12.46 1.61
C ASN A 115 -10.32 11.49 2.06
N ILE A 116 -10.69 10.30 2.49
CA ILE A 116 -9.74 9.18 2.67
C ILE A 116 -9.78 8.27 1.44
N PHE A 117 -8.59 7.86 0.99
CA PHE A 117 -8.38 6.99 -0.17
C PHE A 117 -7.69 5.72 0.29
N MET A 118 -8.21 4.55 -0.12
CA MET A 118 -7.83 3.26 0.44
C MET A 118 -6.33 2.97 0.35
N TRP A 119 -5.76 2.91 -0.85
CA TRP A 119 -4.35 2.57 -0.98
C TRP A 119 -3.41 3.70 -0.60
N ASP A 120 -3.83 4.96 -0.81
CA ASP A 120 -3.06 6.13 -0.35
C ASP A 120 -2.88 6.10 1.16
N CYS A 121 -3.99 5.95 1.91
CA CYS A 121 -3.95 5.86 3.36
C CYS A 121 -3.17 4.64 3.85
N ALA A 122 -3.25 3.50 3.14
CA ALA A 122 -2.43 2.33 3.45
C ALA A 122 -0.93 2.64 3.28
N PHE A 123 -0.50 3.26 2.17
CA PHE A 123 0.89 3.70 1.99
C PHE A 123 1.32 4.75 3.01
N ILE A 124 0.43 5.68 3.37
CA ILE A 124 0.71 6.70 4.40
C ILE A 124 0.96 6.02 5.74
N THR A 125 0.13 5.07 6.14
CA THR A 125 0.31 4.37 7.41
C THR A 125 1.58 3.53 7.45
N MET A 126 2.07 3.04 6.31
CA MET A 126 3.34 2.29 6.22
C MET A 126 4.55 3.13 6.66
N PHE A 127 4.66 4.41 6.33
CA PHE A 127 5.72 5.25 6.88
C PHE A 127 5.34 5.91 8.20
N CYS A 128 4.07 6.25 8.39
CA CYS A 128 3.61 6.88 9.61
C CYS A 128 3.67 5.97 10.85
N ARG A 129 3.79 4.63 10.69
CA ARG A 129 3.96 3.70 11.82
C ARG A 129 5.16 4.07 12.70
N TYR A 130 6.19 4.67 12.12
CA TYR A 130 7.33 5.19 12.86
C TYR A 130 6.97 6.33 13.84
N GLY A 131 5.85 6.99 13.61
CA GLY A 131 5.32 8.04 14.47
C GLY A 131 4.35 7.58 15.56
N LYS A 132 4.18 6.25 15.79
CA LYS A 132 3.22 5.68 16.75
C LYS A 132 3.27 6.33 18.13
N ALA A 133 4.46 6.62 18.65
CA ALA A 133 4.64 7.22 19.96
C ALA A 133 4.13 8.68 20.06
N PHE A 134 4.02 9.37 18.94
CA PHE A 134 3.53 10.75 18.87
C PHE A 134 2.04 10.84 18.57
N PHE A 135 1.56 10.02 17.61
CA PHE A 135 0.18 10.02 17.18
C PHE A 135 -0.19 8.65 16.60
N PRO A 136 -1.41 8.13 16.86
CA PRO A 136 -1.80 6.78 16.44
C PRO A 136 -2.20 6.74 14.96
N PHE A 137 -1.28 7.03 14.06
CA PHE A 137 -1.53 7.14 12.61
C PHE A 137 -2.16 5.90 11.97
N GLN A 138 -1.84 4.70 12.49
CA GLN A 138 -2.42 3.45 11.99
C GLN A 138 -3.94 3.43 12.10
N LYS A 139 -4.51 4.11 13.10
CA LYS A 139 -5.95 4.23 13.26
C LYS A 139 -6.65 4.98 12.10
N THR A 140 -5.91 5.65 11.21
CA THR A 140 -6.48 6.19 9.95
C THR A 140 -7.32 5.13 9.23
N LEU A 141 -6.85 3.89 9.22
CA LEU A 141 -7.53 2.76 8.56
C LEU A 141 -8.83 2.36 9.28
N ASP A 142 -8.96 2.65 10.57
CA ASP A 142 -10.17 2.34 11.36
C ASP A 142 -11.41 3.03 10.79
N ASN A 143 -11.24 4.18 10.11
CA ASN A 143 -12.33 4.88 9.45
C ASN A 143 -12.88 4.10 8.24
N PHE A 144 -12.03 3.44 7.46
CA PHE A 144 -12.48 2.51 6.41
C PHE A 144 -13.22 1.33 7.02
N TYR A 145 -12.71 0.79 8.12
CA TYR A 145 -13.30 -0.34 8.82
C TYR A 145 -14.65 0.01 9.44
N ALA A 146 -14.77 1.19 10.03
CA ALA A 146 -16.05 1.69 10.56
C ALA A 146 -17.11 1.87 9.46
N LYS A 147 -16.69 2.17 8.23
CA LYS A 147 -17.57 2.37 7.06
C LYS A 147 -17.83 1.09 6.27
N GLN A 148 -17.35 -0.07 6.73
CA GLN A 148 -17.63 -1.35 6.07
C GLN A 148 -19.13 -1.64 6.05
N HIS A 149 -19.65 -1.97 4.88
CA HIS A 149 -21.05 -2.34 4.67
C HIS A 149 -21.35 -3.75 5.18
N PRO A 150 -22.65 -4.09 5.43
CA PRO A 150 -23.02 -5.40 5.98
C PRO A 150 -22.67 -6.62 5.12
N ASP A 151 -22.36 -6.43 3.84
CA ASP A 151 -21.91 -7.45 2.90
C ASP A 151 -20.38 -7.56 2.77
N GLY A 152 -19.64 -6.76 3.55
CA GLY A 152 -18.18 -6.72 3.53
C GLY A 152 -17.57 -5.60 2.67
N PHE A 153 -18.34 -4.91 1.82
CA PHE A 153 -17.87 -3.84 0.96
C PHE A 153 -17.23 -2.68 1.74
N ILE A 154 -16.11 -2.18 1.24
CA ILE A 154 -15.48 -0.92 1.66
C ILE A 154 -15.21 -0.10 0.40
N CYS A 155 -15.72 1.14 0.35
CA CYS A 155 -15.48 2.04 -0.75
C CYS A 155 -14.03 2.51 -0.78
N ARG A 156 -13.40 2.55 -1.97
CA ARG A 156 -12.00 2.97 -2.11
C ARG A 156 -11.76 4.44 -1.74
N GLU A 157 -12.78 5.28 -1.86
CA GLU A 157 -12.74 6.70 -1.52
C GLU A 157 -13.99 7.06 -0.72
N ILE A 158 -13.79 7.61 0.48
CA ILE A 158 -14.85 8.02 1.38
C ILE A 158 -14.67 9.50 1.68
N ARG A 159 -15.73 10.28 1.49
CA ARG A 159 -15.72 11.72 1.75
C ARG A 159 -15.56 12.02 3.23
N ALA A 160 -15.12 13.24 3.54
CA ALA A 160 -14.97 13.70 4.92
C ALA A 160 -16.30 13.63 5.72
N ASP A 161 -17.45 13.72 5.05
CA ASP A 161 -18.78 13.54 5.65
C ASP A 161 -19.16 12.06 5.85
N GLY A 162 -18.26 11.14 5.50
CA GLY A 162 -18.46 9.70 5.63
C GLY A 162 -19.30 9.07 4.55
N SER A 163 -19.69 9.79 3.48
CA SER A 163 -20.37 9.20 2.34
C SER A 163 -19.40 8.56 1.36
N ASP A 164 -19.75 7.41 0.79
CA ASP A 164 -18.97 6.78 -0.27
C ASP A 164 -18.97 7.63 -1.54
N CYS A 165 -17.83 7.72 -2.23
CA CYS A 165 -17.72 8.40 -3.49
C CYS A 165 -18.33 7.61 -4.65
N PHE A 166 -18.39 6.29 -4.53
CA PHE A 166 -18.85 5.36 -5.58
C PHE A 166 -19.90 4.41 -5.05
N GLY A 167 -20.87 4.07 -5.90
CA GLY A 167 -21.82 2.99 -5.60
C GLY A 167 -21.09 1.64 -5.60
N ARG A 168 -21.52 0.71 -4.74
CA ARG A 168 -20.82 -0.57 -4.50
C ARG A 168 -20.59 -1.43 -5.76
N TYR A 169 -21.44 -1.32 -6.75
CA TYR A 169 -21.33 -2.09 -8.00
C TYR A 169 -20.73 -1.29 -9.16
N ASP A 170 -20.27 -0.07 -8.90
CA ASP A 170 -19.47 0.69 -9.85
C ASP A 170 -18.12 -0.02 -10.04
N PRO A 171 -17.63 -0.23 -11.26
CA PRO A 171 -16.32 -0.83 -11.51
C PRO A 171 -15.14 -0.10 -10.83
N THR A 172 -15.35 1.17 -10.48
CA THR A 172 -14.35 2.02 -9.82
C THR A 172 -14.51 2.08 -8.30
N SER A 173 -15.49 1.37 -7.73
CA SER A 173 -15.88 1.49 -6.32
C SER A 173 -14.84 0.94 -5.34
N THR A 174 -14.00 0.00 -5.79
CA THR A 174 -12.93 -0.59 -4.98
C THR A 174 -11.57 -0.05 -5.41
N GLY A 175 -10.59 -0.16 -4.53
CA GLY A 175 -9.19 0.19 -4.80
C GLY A 175 -8.28 -1.01 -4.71
N PRO A 176 -6.97 -0.82 -4.90
CA PRO A 176 -5.98 -1.83 -4.60
C PRO A 176 -6.13 -2.31 -3.16
N ASN A 177 -6.38 -3.60 -2.97
CA ASN A 177 -6.56 -4.18 -1.64
C ASN A 177 -5.21 -4.40 -0.98
N ILE A 178 -4.63 -3.34 -0.41
CA ILE A 178 -3.35 -3.39 0.31
C ILE A 178 -3.48 -3.05 1.80
N LEU A 179 -4.71 -2.97 2.32
CA LEU A 179 -4.96 -2.78 3.75
C LEU A 179 -4.30 -3.88 4.60
N PRO A 180 -4.43 -5.18 4.25
CA PRO A 180 -3.77 -6.24 5.00
C PRO A 180 -2.25 -6.12 5.01
N TRP A 181 -1.63 -5.62 3.94
CA TRP A 181 -0.18 -5.38 3.90
C TRP A 181 0.25 -4.29 4.89
N SER A 182 -0.48 -3.17 4.96
CA SER A 182 -0.20 -2.14 5.96
C SER A 182 -0.37 -2.64 7.39
N GLU A 183 -1.43 -3.41 7.67
CA GLU A 183 -1.67 -3.98 9.01
C GLU A 183 -0.60 -5.03 9.37
N TRP A 184 -0.17 -5.82 8.40
CA TRP A 184 0.91 -6.80 8.62
C TRP A 184 2.25 -6.13 8.93
N LEU A 185 2.62 -5.06 8.18
CA LEU A 185 3.82 -4.27 8.48
C LEU A 185 3.76 -3.59 9.86
N TYR A 186 2.58 -3.17 10.29
CA TYR A 186 2.38 -2.67 11.65
C TYR A 186 2.57 -3.78 12.68
N TYR A 187 1.98 -4.95 12.43
CA TYR A 187 2.09 -6.11 13.32
C TYR A 187 3.54 -6.59 13.44
N THR A 188 4.26 -6.76 12.34
CA THR A 188 5.67 -7.20 12.38
C THR A 188 6.60 -6.22 13.10
N GLN A 189 6.24 -4.95 13.19
CA GLN A 189 7.03 -3.97 13.95
C GLN A 189 6.66 -3.91 15.43
N PHE A 190 5.40 -4.14 15.79
CA PHE A 190 4.90 -3.87 17.14
C PHE A 190 4.39 -5.09 17.90
N GLY A 191 4.03 -6.18 17.24
CA GLY A 191 3.44 -7.36 17.87
C GLY A 191 2.08 -7.08 18.53
N ASP A 192 1.26 -6.20 17.94
CA ASP A 192 -0.05 -5.80 18.50
C ASP A 192 -1.14 -6.82 18.17
N ASP A 193 -1.19 -7.92 18.93
CA ASP A 193 -2.19 -8.99 18.79
C ASP A 193 -3.62 -8.48 18.93
N ASN A 194 -3.85 -7.47 19.77
CA ASN A 194 -5.17 -6.90 19.97
C ASN A 194 -5.67 -6.19 18.69
N ARG A 195 -4.78 -5.44 18.00
CA ARG A 195 -5.12 -4.85 16.71
C ARG A 195 -5.32 -5.91 15.66
N LEU A 196 -4.42 -6.88 15.57
CA LEU A 196 -4.51 -7.98 14.61
C LEU A 196 -5.85 -8.70 14.72
N ASN A 197 -6.27 -9.04 15.93
CA ASN A 197 -7.57 -9.69 16.19
C ASN A 197 -8.78 -8.84 15.78
N LYS A 198 -8.70 -7.52 15.95
CA LYS A 198 -9.79 -6.59 15.57
C LYS A 198 -9.91 -6.38 14.07
N VAL A 199 -8.79 -6.34 13.33
CA VAL A 199 -8.79 -6.03 11.90
C VAL A 199 -9.02 -7.27 11.04
N PHE A 200 -8.66 -8.46 11.50
CA PHE A 200 -8.80 -9.70 10.73
C PHE A 200 -10.22 -9.92 10.17
N PRO A 201 -11.31 -9.89 10.95
CA PRO A 201 -12.65 -10.15 10.43
C PRO A 201 -13.07 -9.10 9.37
N VAL A 202 -12.64 -7.86 9.52
CA VAL A 202 -12.92 -6.78 8.56
C VAL A 202 -12.23 -7.04 7.23
N LEU A 203 -10.94 -7.38 7.28
CA LEU A 203 -10.11 -7.62 6.11
C LEU A 203 -10.56 -8.88 5.36
N ALA A 204 -10.87 -9.95 6.09
CA ALA A 204 -11.40 -11.19 5.53
C ALA A 204 -12.78 -10.98 4.87
N ALA A 205 -13.68 -10.22 5.51
CA ALA A 205 -14.97 -9.88 4.93
C ALA A 205 -14.83 -9.07 3.63
N TYR A 206 -13.89 -8.12 3.57
CA TYR A 206 -13.64 -7.34 2.35
C TYR A 206 -13.02 -8.19 1.23
N TYR A 207 -12.10 -9.10 1.55
CA TYR A 207 -11.58 -10.09 0.61
C TYR A 207 -12.71 -10.92 -0.02
N LYS A 208 -13.61 -11.45 0.80
CA LYS A 208 -14.77 -12.25 0.35
C LYS A 208 -15.72 -11.43 -0.52
N TRP A 209 -15.94 -10.17 -0.17
CA TRP A 209 -16.75 -9.27 -1.00
C TRP A 209 -16.15 -9.09 -2.41
N LEU A 210 -14.83 -8.85 -2.50
CA LEU A 210 -14.12 -8.73 -3.78
C LEU A 210 -14.20 -10.04 -4.58
N LYS A 211 -13.98 -11.18 -3.92
CA LYS A 211 -14.11 -12.51 -4.54
C LYS A 211 -15.49 -12.74 -5.14
N LEU A 212 -16.55 -12.31 -4.45
CA LEU A 212 -17.93 -12.48 -4.92
C LEU A 212 -18.30 -11.51 -6.05
N ASN A 213 -17.84 -10.26 -5.98
CA ASN A 213 -18.36 -9.17 -6.81
C ASN A 213 -17.40 -8.68 -7.90
N HIS A 214 -16.10 -8.99 -7.81
CA HIS A 214 -15.06 -8.52 -8.74
C HIS A 214 -14.31 -9.65 -9.44
N THR A 215 -14.93 -10.83 -9.60
CA THR A 215 -14.34 -11.95 -10.35
C THR A 215 -15.18 -12.31 -11.58
N TRP A 216 -14.49 -12.81 -12.59
CA TRP A 216 -15.09 -13.52 -13.71
C TRP A 216 -15.46 -14.95 -13.31
N ARG A 217 -16.17 -15.66 -14.18
CA ARG A 217 -16.60 -17.06 -13.94
C ARG A 217 -15.43 -18.02 -13.68
N ASN A 218 -14.24 -17.72 -14.20
CA ASN A 218 -13.02 -18.48 -13.93
C ASN A 218 -12.38 -18.14 -12.59
N GLY A 219 -12.96 -17.21 -11.82
CA GLY A 219 -12.50 -16.76 -10.52
C GLY A 219 -11.31 -15.79 -10.57
N MET A 220 -10.95 -15.28 -11.75
CA MET A 220 -9.93 -14.26 -11.90
C MET A 220 -10.55 -12.86 -11.76
N TYR A 221 -9.78 -11.93 -11.18
CA TYR A 221 -10.29 -10.61 -10.82
C TYR A 221 -10.29 -9.62 -11.98
N TRP A 222 -11.27 -8.73 -11.96
CA TRP A 222 -11.32 -7.57 -12.80
C TRP A 222 -11.31 -6.28 -11.96
N SER A 223 -10.91 -5.17 -12.59
CA SER A 223 -10.86 -3.85 -11.99
C SER A 223 -11.18 -2.79 -13.06
N SER A 224 -10.78 -1.56 -12.84
CA SER A 224 -10.79 -0.45 -13.80
C SER A 224 -9.55 0.41 -13.61
N GLY A 225 -9.32 1.39 -14.46
CA GLY A 225 -8.18 2.31 -14.28
C GLY A 225 -8.19 2.95 -12.89
N TRP A 226 -9.33 3.52 -12.49
CA TRP A 226 -9.48 4.08 -11.13
C TRP A 226 -9.46 3.01 -10.03
N GLY A 227 -10.02 1.84 -10.31
CA GLY A 227 -10.01 0.73 -9.35
C GLY A 227 -8.62 0.19 -9.04
N THR A 228 -7.67 0.30 -9.97
CA THR A 228 -6.25 -0.06 -9.71
C THR A 228 -5.43 1.10 -9.18
N GLY A 229 -5.98 2.33 -9.16
CA GLY A 229 -5.27 3.55 -8.83
C GLY A 229 -4.28 4.00 -9.91
N MET A 230 -4.21 3.30 -11.06
CA MET A 230 -3.32 3.64 -12.19
C MET A 230 -4.11 4.21 -13.37
N ASP A 231 -4.85 5.28 -13.10
CA ASP A 231 -6.01 5.81 -13.79
C ASP A 231 -5.88 5.87 -15.33
N ASN A 232 -4.78 6.41 -15.86
CA ASN A 232 -4.59 6.59 -17.29
C ASN A 232 -3.57 5.65 -17.93
N MET A 233 -3.20 4.57 -17.22
CA MET A 233 -2.31 3.56 -17.80
C MET A 233 -3.02 2.84 -18.95
N PRO A 234 -2.39 2.72 -20.14
CA PRO A 234 -3.06 2.20 -21.33
C PRO A 234 -3.15 0.66 -21.32
N ARG A 235 -4.00 0.10 -20.47
CA ARG A 235 -4.14 -1.35 -20.25
C ARG A 235 -5.30 -1.94 -21.04
N VAL A 236 -6.40 -1.22 -21.13
CA VAL A 236 -7.61 -1.67 -21.85
C VAL A 236 -7.48 -1.43 -23.36
N GLN A 237 -8.20 -2.21 -24.15
CA GLN A 237 -8.31 -2.00 -25.60
C GLN A 237 -8.95 -0.63 -25.91
N ASP A 238 -8.57 0.01 -27.02
CA ASP A 238 -9.00 1.38 -27.38
C ASP A 238 -10.53 1.56 -27.50
N LYS A 239 -11.29 0.47 -27.65
CA LYS A 239 -12.77 0.50 -27.66
C LYS A 239 -13.38 0.79 -26.26
N TYR A 240 -12.60 0.71 -25.19
CA TYR A 240 -13.04 0.90 -23.81
C TYR A 240 -12.47 2.19 -23.21
N ASN A 241 -13.21 2.78 -22.26
CA ASN A 241 -12.70 3.89 -21.48
C ASN A 241 -11.64 3.40 -20.49
N THR A 242 -10.45 3.99 -20.55
CA THR A 242 -9.30 3.58 -19.73
C THR A 242 -9.55 3.74 -18.23
N ILE A 243 -10.34 4.73 -17.82
CA ILE A 243 -10.54 5.10 -16.41
C ILE A 243 -11.64 4.26 -15.76
N TYR A 244 -12.81 4.17 -16.44
CA TYR A 244 -14.05 3.67 -15.84
C TYR A 244 -14.43 2.25 -16.23
N SER A 245 -13.91 1.74 -17.35
CA SER A 245 -14.26 0.41 -17.83
C SER A 245 -13.40 -0.67 -17.20
N ASN A 246 -13.98 -1.83 -16.93
CA ASN A 246 -13.24 -3.04 -16.61
C ASN A 246 -12.57 -3.68 -17.86
N GLY A 247 -12.81 -3.13 -19.05
CA GLY A 247 -12.22 -3.59 -20.30
C GLY A 247 -12.63 -5.00 -20.73
N HIS A 248 -13.58 -5.63 -20.04
CA HIS A 248 -13.91 -7.05 -20.17
C HIS A 248 -12.67 -7.95 -20.12
N MET A 249 -11.70 -7.63 -19.27
CA MET A 249 -10.41 -8.31 -19.17
C MET A 249 -10.10 -8.76 -17.75
N ILE A 250 -9.12 -9.63 -17.62
CA ILE A 250 -8.52 -10.01 -16.33
C ILE A 250 -7.39 -9.01 -16.03
N TRP A 251 -7.45 -8.41 -14.85
CA TRP A 251 -6.47 -7.46 -14.37
C TRP A 251 -5.44 -8.15 -13.49
N LEU A 252 -4.21 -8.20 -13.97
CA LEU A 252 -3.12 -8.94 -13.33
C LEU A 252 -2.84 -8.48 -11.90
N ASP A 253 -2.72 -7.18 -11.69
CA ASP A 253 -2.45 -6.61 -10.35
C ASP A 253 -3.57 -6.90 -9.35
N ALA A 254 -4.83 -6.83 -9.79
CA ALA A 254 -5.96 -7.21 -8.94
C ALA A 254 -5.85 -8.68 -8.48
N CYS A 255 -5.46 -9.59 -9.38
CA CYS A 255 -5.22 -10.99 -9.04
C CYS A 255 -4.01 -11.17 -8.10
N LEU A 256 -2.89 -10.51 -8.39
CA LEU A 256 -1.67 -10.61 -7.57
C LEU A 256 -1.86 -10.01 -6.17
N GLN A 257 -2.56 -8.88 -6.07
CA GLN A 257 -2.90 -8.28 -4.78
C GLN A 257 -3.80 -9.20 -3.96
N GLN A 258 -4.77 -9.86 -4.57
CA GLN A 258 -5.64 -10.81 -3.86
C GLN A 258 -4.88 -12.08 -3.44
N ILE A 259 -3.89 -12.56 -4.19
CA ILE A 259 -2.98 -13.63 -3.75
C ILE A 259 -2.16 -13.16 -2.54
N MET A 260 -1.56 -11.98 -2.60
CA MET A 260 -0.82 -11.39 -1.48
C MET A 260 -1.68 -11.26 -0.23
N VAL A 261 -2.91 -10.76 -0.39
CA VAL A 261 -3.86 -10.59 0.72
C VAL A 261 -4.28 -11.93 1.30
N ALA A 262 -4.58 -12.92 0.46
CA ALA A 262 -4.92 -14.26 0.91
C ALA A 262 -3.78 -14.88 1.75
N ASP A 263 -2.52 -14.73 1.31
CA ASP A 263 -1.35 -15.19 2.07
C ASP A 263 -1.21 -14.46 3.43
N GLN A 264 -1.45 -13.16 3.46
CA GLN A 264 -1.44 -12.39 4.71
C GLN A 264 -2.59 -12.78 5.64
N LEU A 265 -3.79 -12.99 5.11
CA LEU A 265 -4.93 -13.44 5.91
C LEU A 265 -4.74 -14.88 6.43
N LEU A 266 -4.09 -15.76 5.66
CA LEU A 266 -3.66 -17.08 6.14
C LEU A 266 -2.74 -16.94 7.35
N LYS A 267 -1.71 -16.11 7.29
CA LYS A 267 -0.79 -15.86 8.41
C LYS A 267 -1.53 -15.30 9.62
N MET A 268 -2.32 -14.24 9.43
CA MET A 268 -3.11 -13.64 10.51
C MET A 268 -4.06 -14.66 11.15
N GLY A 269 -4.81 -15.41 10.34
CA GLY A 269 -5.76 -16.40 10.82
C GLY A 269 -5.09 -17.58 11.50
N PHE A 270 -3.91 -17.98 11.06
CA PHE A 270 -3.08 -18.97 11.76
C PHE A 270 -2.70 -18.51 13.17
N TYR A 271 -2.21 -17.29 13.31
CA TYR A 271 -1.89 -16.69 14.61
C TYR A 271 -3.09 -16.58 15.54
N LEU A 272 -4.25 -16.25 14.97
CA LEU A 272 -5.49 -16.04 15.72
C LEU A 272 -6.32 -17.31 15.90
N GLU A 273 -5.80 -18.47 15.46
CA GLU A 273 -6.50 -19.77 15.50
C GLU A 273 -7.88 -19.77 14.78
N ARG A 274 -8.00 -18.96 13.70
CA ARG A 274 -9.22 -18.73 12.91
C ARG A 274 -9.30 -19.71 11.72
N TRP A 275 -9.20 -20.99 11.97
CA TRP A 275 -9.02 -22.04 10.95
C TRP A 275 -10.16 -22.12 9.92
N GLN A 276 -11.40 -21.93 10.35
CA GLN A 276 -12.57 -22.03 9.45
C GLN A 276 -12.62 -20.87 8.45
N GLU A 277 -12.20 -19.69 8.86
CA GLU A 277 -12.25 -18.49 8.03
C GLU A 277 -11.13 -18.43 6.99
N ILE A 278 -10.04 -19.16 7.20
CA ILE A 278 -8.86 -19.15 6.31
C ILE A 278 -8.80 -20.34 5.33
N GLU A 279 -9.64 -21.35 5.50
CA GLU A 279 -9.62 -22.58 4.69
C GLU A 279 -9.66 -22.31 3.17
N GLU A 280 -10.50 -21.36 2.75
CA GLU A 280 -10.68 -21.04 1.33
C GLU A 280 -9.51 -20.29 0.69
N PHE A 281 -8.67 -19.59 1.48
CA PHE A 281 -7.62 -18.72 0.93
C PHE A 281 -6.50 -19.50 0.27
N GLU A 282 -6.15 -20.67 0.79
CA GLU A 282 -5.13 -21.54 0.21
C GLU A 282 -5.55 -22.06 -1.19
N ASP A 283 -6.81 -22.45 -1.35
CA ASP A 283 -7.34 -22.90 -2.63
C ASP A 283 -7.45 -21.75 -3.63
N ASP A 284 -7.79 -20.56 -3.18
CA ASP A 284 -7.79 -19.36 -4.02
C ASP A 284 -6.39 -19.03 -4.55
N ILE A 285 -5.37 -19.06 -3.69
CA ILE A 285 -3.97 -18.86 -4.08
C ILE A 285 -3.55 -19.90 -5.12
N LYS A 286 -3.83 -21.18 -4.89
CA LYS A 286 -3.48 -22.28 -5.82
C LYS A 286 -4.12 -22.08 -7.18
N ARG A 287 -5.42 -21.79 -7.20
CA ARG A 287 -6.20 -21.59 -8.43
C ARG A 287 -5.70 -20.39 -9.24
N MET A 288 -5.53 -19.23 -8.60
CA MET A 288 -5.04 -18.02 -9.26
C MET A 288 -3.60 -18.19 -9.74
N THR A 289 -2.73 -18.81 -8.94
CA THR A 289 -1.34 -19.10 -9.31
C THR A 289 -1.25 -19.97 -10.55
N ALA A 290 -2.05 -21.04 -10.62
CA ALA A 290 -2.09 -21.91 -11.79
C ALA A 290 -2.54 -21.15 -13.03
N TYR A 291 -3.63 -20.39 -12.94
CA TYR A 291 -4.16 -19.61 -14.05
C TYR A 291 -3.16 -18.57 -14.58
N ILE A 292 -2.54 -17.79 -13.69
CA ILE A 292 -1.57 -16.76 -14.08
C ILE A 292 -0.38 -17.37 -14.82
N ASN A 293 0.15 -18.51 -14.33
CA ASN A 293 1.28 -19.21 -14.97
C ASN A 293 0.94 -19.78 -16.34
N GLU A 294 -0.29 -20.23 -16.53
CA GLU A 294 -0.74 -20.87 -17.77
C GLU A 294 -1.17 -19.84 -18.83
N HIS A 295 -1.85 -18.74 -18.41
CA HIS A 295 -2.57 -17.87 -19.33
C HIS A 295 -2.07 -16.41 -19.38
N MET A 296 -1.29 -15.94 -18.38
CA MET A 296 -0.90 -14.52 -18.29
C MET A 296 0.61 -14.29 -18.40
N TRP A 297 1.40 -15.35 -18.59
CA TRP A 297 2.84 -15.28 -18.79
C TRP A 297 3.19 -15.37 -20.27
N SER A 298 4.03 -14.44 -20.77
CA SER A 298 4.63 -14.50 -22.11
C SER A 298 6.05 -15.05 -22.04
N ASP A 299 6.26 -16.28 -22.51
CA ASP A 299 7.60 -16.85 -22.61
C ASP A 299 8.49 -16.11 -23.61
N LYS A 300 7.89 -15.51 -24.64
CA LYS A 300 8.61 -14.67 -25.62
C LYS A 300 9.22 -13.45 -24.96
N ASP A 301 8.43 -12.74 -24.15
CA ASP A 301 8.82 -11.45 -23.59
C ASP A 301 9.47 -11.58 -22.20
N GLY A 302 9.28 -12.72 -21.51
CA GLY A 302 9.68 -12.91 -20.11
C GLY A 302 8.92 -11.94 -19.18
N PHE A 303 7.61 -11.74 -19.44
CA PHE A 303 6.81 -10.77 -18.74
C PHE A 303 5.39 -11.26 -18.46
N LEU A 304 4.75 -10.71 -17.43
CA LEU A 304 3.35 -10.93 -17.07
C LEU A 304 2.46 -9.82 -17.62
N TYR A 305 1.32 -10.19 -18.17
CA TYR A 305 0.37 -9.25 -18.79
C TYR A 305 -1.08 -9.46 -18.31
N ASP A 306 -1.90 -8.42 -18.48
CA ASP A 306 -3.35 -8.57 -18.44
C ASP A 306 -3.83 -9.46 -19.59
N GLN A 307 -4.99 -10.11 -19.41
CA GLN A 307 -5.59 -10.94 -20.45
C GLN A 307 -6.94 -10.36 -20.87
N TYR A 308 -7.12 -10.19 -22.16
CA TYR A 308 -8.37 -9.70 -22.77
C TYR A 308 -9.44 -10.80 -22.85
N ASP A 309 -10.66 -10.40 -23.21
CA ASP A 309 -11.82 -11.29 -23.35
C ASP A 309 -11.70 -12.34 -24.47
N ASP A 310 -10.84 -12.08 -25.45
CA ASP A 310 -10.49 -13.01 -26.54
C ASP A 310 -9.29 -13.92 -26.20
N GLU A 311 -8.92 -13.98 -24.91
CA GLU A 311 -7.78 -14.74 -24.36
C GLU A 311 -6.39 -14.23 -24.81
N SER A 312 -6.30 -13.19 -25.65
CA SER A 312 -5.03 -12.58 -26.00
C SER A 312 -4.44 -11.78 -24.83
N LEU A 313 -3.10 -11.69 -24.80
CA LEU A 313 -2.42 -10.89 -23.80
C LEU A 313 -2.33 -9.41 -24.21
N SER A 314 -2.43 -8.53 -23.23
CA SER A 314 -2.07 -7.13 -23.38
C SER A 314 -0.61 -7.01 -23.80
N THR A 315 -0.24 -5.89 -24.44
CA THR A 315 1.15 -5.58 -24.79
C THR A 315 1.75 -4.52 -23.86
N THR A 316 1.00 -4.06 -22.87
CA THR A 316 1.41 -3.00 -21.95
C THR A 316 2.33 -3.57 -20.87
N GLN A 317 3.61 -3.20 -20.91
CA GLN A 317 4.54 -3.47 -19.81
C GLN A 317 4.50 -2.32 -18.81
N GLY A 318 3.99 -2.60 -17.62
CA GLY A 318 3.82 -1.60 -16.57
C GLY A 318 4.26 -2.10 -15.20
N ILE A 319 4.45 -1.15 -14.29
CA ILE A 319 4.90 -1.41 -12.91
C ILE A 319 3.94 -2.35 -12.14
N TYR A 320 2.67 -2.43 -12.55
CA TYR A 320 1.64 -3.27 -11.96
C TYR A 320 2.00 -4.76 -11.94
N ALA A 321 2.79 -5.23 -12.90
CA ALA A 321 3.20 -6.64 -12.97
C ALA A 321 4.12 -7.04 -11.80
N TYR A 322 4.79 -6.09 -11.19
CA TYR A 322 5.75 -6.34 -10.10
C TYR A 322 5.09 -6.57 -8.73
N TRP A 323 3.75 -6.48 -8.62
CA TRP A 323 3.05 -7.03 -7.45
C TRP A 323 3.33 -8.51 -7.24
N VAL A 324 3.74 -9.23 -8.28
CA VAL A 324 4.18 -10.65 -8.20
C VAL A 324 5.33 -10.87 -7.22
N LEU A 325 6.16 -9.86 -6.95
CA LEU A 325 7.25 -9.91 -5.96
C LEU A 325 6.74 -10.13 -4.52
N HIS A 326 5.49 -9.81 -4.25
CA HIS A 326 4.84 -10.07 -2.96
C HIS A 326 4.10 -11.39 -2.91
N THR A 327 4.29 -12.26 -3.90
CA THR A 327 3.64 -13.57 -4.04
C THR A 327 4.66 -14.67 -4.33
N ASN A 328 4.20 -15.92 -4.37
CA ASN A 328 4.99 -17.06 -4.83
C ASN A 328 4.44 -17.63 -6.16
N VAL A 329 3.87 -16.78 -7.01
CA VAL A 329 3.24 -17.19 -8.28
C VAL A 329 4.26 -17.72 -9.28
N LEU A 330 5.39 -17.04 -9.47
CA LEU A 330 6.39 -17.40 -10.46
C LEU A 330 7.48 -18.31 -9.91
N SER A 331 7.95 -19.23 -10.74
CA SER A 331 9.22 -19.93 -10.52
C SER A 331 10.39 -18.94 -10.51
N LYS A 332 11.50 -19.35 -9.89
CA LYS A 332 12.71 -18.50 -9.83
C LYS A 332 13.18 -18.05 -11.22
N ASP A 333 13.19 -18.95 -12.21
CA ASP A 333 13.59 -18.65 -13.59
C ASP A 333 12.69 -17.58 -14.23
N ARG A 334 11.35 -17.74 -14.14
CA ARG A 334 10.41 -16.74 -14.66
C ARG A 334 10.54 -15.41 -13.92
N LEU A 335 10.73 -15.45 -12.62
CA LEU A 335 10.91 -14.25 -11.80
C LEU A 335 12.21 -13.52 -12.18
N ASP A 336 13.31 -14.23 -12.40
CA ASP A 336 14.59 -13.64 -12.86
C ASP A 336 14.44 -12.95 -14.21
N ARG A 337 13.72 -13.56 -15.14
CA ARG A 337 13.42 -12.98 -16.44
C ARG A 337 12.59 -11.70 -16.31
N LEU A 338 11.54 -11.71 -15.48
CA LEU A 338 10.73 -10.51 -15.22
C LEU A 338 11.56 -9.40 -14.57
N VAL A 339 12.34 -9.73 -13.56
CA VAL A 339 13.17 -8.78 -12.80
C VAL A 339 14.27 -8.17 -13.69
N SER A 340 14.78 -8.91 -14.68
CA SER A 340 15.81 -8.39 -15.61
C SER A 340 15.37 -7.15 -16.38
N HIS A 341 14.06 -6.96 -16.61
CA HIS A 341 13.51 -5.75 -17.25
C HIS A 341 13.74 -4.48 -16.43
N LEU A 342 13.91 -4.59 -15.12
CA LEU A 342 14.23 -3.45 -14.25
C LEU A 342 15.64 -2.88 -14.48
N SER A 343 16.52 -3.65 -15.10
CA SER A 343 17.87 -3.23 -15.48
C SER A 343 17.99 -2.85 -16.96
N ASP A 344 16.93 -3.01 -17.75
CA ASP A 344 16.89 -2.72 -19.17
C ASP A 344 16.63 -1.21 -19.41
N THR A 345 17.60 -0.53 -20.01
CA THR A 345 17.54 0.91 -20.32
C THR A 345 16.48 1.25 -21.37
N THR A 346 16.00 0.29 -22.13
CA THR A 346 14.89 0.47 -23.07
C THR A 346 13.52 0.28 -22.41
N LYS A 347 13.46 -0.06 -21.11
CA LYS A 347 12.23 -0.35 -20.37
C LYS A 347 12.12 0.46 -19.08
N PHE A 348 12.57 -0.09 -17.95
CA PHE A 348 12.34 0.50 -16.63
C PHE A 348 13.59 1.15 -16.02
N ASN A 349 14.78 0.91 -16.57
CA ASN A 349 16.02 1.54 -16.11
C ASN A 349 16.18 2.93 -16.75
N ARG A 350 15.45 3.90 -16.20
CA ARG A 350 15.52 5.30 -16.65
C ARG A 350 16.38 6.14 -15.68
N PRO A 351 16.73 7.40 -16.01
CA PRO A 351 17.44 8.30 -15.08
C PRO A 351 16.81 8.37 -13.69
N HIS A 352 15.49 8.46 -13.58
CA HIS A 352 14.74 8.11 -12.38
C HIS A 352 14.05 6.77 -12.63
N ARG A 353 14.49 5.73 -11.95
CA ARG A 353 14.16 4.33 -12.25
C ARG A 353 12.69 3.99 -11.97
N CYS A 354 12.26 2.91 -12.59
CA CYS A 354 10.97 2.27 -12.39
C CYS A 354 9.77 3.19 -12.64
N PRO A 355 9.69 3.80 -13.86
CA PRO A 355 8.49 4.52 -14.27
C PRO A 355 7.29 3.56 -14.31
N SER A 356 6.10 4.11 -14.17
CA SER A 356 4.85 3.35 -14.18
C SER A 356 4.63 2.56 -15.47
N LEU A 357 5.06 3.10 -16.61
CA LEU A 357 4.95 2.50 -17.95
C LEU A 357 6.34 2.34 -18.55
N SER A 358 6.60 1.21 -19.21
CA SER A 358 7.87 0.95 -19.90
C SER A 358 8.19 2.04 -20.92
N TYR A 359 9.47 2.46 -20.98
CA TYR A 359 9.97 3.44 -21.96
C TYR A 359 9.70 3.03 -23.41
N SER A 360 9.75 1.73 -23.72
CA SER A 360 9.46 1.21 -25.05
C SER A 360 8.00 1.35 -25.51
N HIS A 361 7.08 1.69 -24.59
CA HIS A 361 5.67 1.79 -24.92
C HIS A 361 5.36 3.09 -25.69
N PRO A 362 4.58 3.06 -26.81
CA PRO A 362 4.33 4.24 -27.65
C PRO A 362 3.67 5.42 -26.91
N LYS A 363 2.89 5.14 -25.86
CA LYS A 363 2.21 6.16 -25.04
C LYS A 363 3.07 6.69 -23.89
N TYR A 364 4.32 6.18 -23.72
CA TYR A 364 5.23 6.68 -22.69
C TYR A 364 5.49 8.19 -22.82
N LYS A 365 5.58 8.88 -21.67
CA LYS A 365 5.85 10.32 -21.59
C LYS A 365 7.06 10.61 -20.71
N ALA A 366 8.11 11.13 -21.31
CA ALA A 366 9.39 11.45 -20.67
C ALA A 366 9.27 12.47 -19.52
N ASN A 367 8.24 13.32 -19.52
CA ASN A 367 7.96 14.25 -18.44
C ASN A 367 7.14 13.66 -17.29
N GLY A 368 6.88 12.35 -17.30
CA GLY A 368 6.10 11.68 -16.29
C GLY A 368 4.66 12.17 -16.23
N ARG A 369 3.92 12.02 -17.31
CA ARG A 369 2.50 12.44 -17.34
C ARG A 369 1.61 11.39 -16.68
N TYR A 370 1.48 11.47 -15.34
CA TYR A 370 0.66 10.60 -14.53
C TYR A 370 1.10 9.14 -14.68
N TRP A 371 0.23 8.15 -14.91
CA TRP A 371 0.59 6.73 -15.05
C TRP A 371 1.10 6.31 -16.45
N VAL A 372 1.37 7.24 -17.33
CA VAL A 372 2.01 6.98 -18.62
C VAL A 372 3.50 7.36 -18.61
N GLY A 373 4.18 7.02 -17.54
CA GLY A 373 5.64 7.19 -17.37
C GLY A 373 6.05 7.87 -16.06
N GLY A 374 5.12 8.38 -15.24
CA GLY A 374 5.45 8.94 -13.92
C GLY A 374 6.12 7.91 -13.01
N VAL A 375 7.07 8.36 -12.18
CA VAL A 375 7.70 7.58 -11.12
C VAL A 375 6.97 7.86 -9.82
N TRP A 376 6.35 6.83 -9.27
CA TRP A 376 5.43 6.93 -8.14
C TRP A 376 6.07 6.34 -6.88
N PRO A 377 6.18 7.10 -5.79
CA PRO A 377 6.83 6.61 -4.57
C PRO A 377 6.19 5.36 -3.99
N GLY A 378 4.85 5.26 -3.97
CA GLY A 378 4.18 4.05 -3.49
C GLY A 378 4.49 2.81 -4.33
N ALA A 379 4.53 2.94 -5.67
CA ALA A 379 4.88 1.84 -6.57
C ALA A 379 6.35 1.44 -6.45
N ASN A 380 7.26 2.41 -6.27
CA ASN A 380 8.68 2.13 -6.03
C ASN A 380 8.90 1.45 -4.68
N TYR A 381 8.22 1.89 -3.63
CA TYR A 381 8.28 1.22 -2.32
C TYR A 381 7.79 -0.24 -2.40
N MET A 382 6.68 -0.50 -3.10
CA MET A 382 6.20 -1.85 -3.38
C MET A 382 7.26 -2.69 -4.08
N LEU A 383 7.88 -2.14 -5.13
CA LEU A 383 8.91 -2.83 -5.90
C LEU A 383 10.15 -3.13 -5.05
N ILE A 384 10.68 -2.13 -4.34
CA ILE A 384 11.89 -2.25 -3.51
C ILE A 384 11.69 -3.30 -2.41
N SER A 385 10.56 -3.21 -1.68
CA SER A 385 10.25 -4.16 -0.61
C SER A 385 10.11 -5.58 -1.15
N GLY A 386 9.46 -5.74 -2.30
CA GLY A 386 9.31 -7.03 -2.96
C GLY A 386 10.64 -7.63 -3.43
N LEU A 387 11.53 -6.82 -4.01
CA LEU A 387 12.89 -7.25 -4.41
C LEU A 387 13.71 -7.73 -3.21
N VAL A 388 13.67 -6.99 -2.10
CA VAL A 388 14.35 -7.39 -0.86
C VAL A 388 13.82 -8.73 -0.35
N ASN A 389 12.49 -8.90 -0.31
CA ASN A 389 11.85 -10.14 0.13
C ASN A 389 12.18 -11.34 -0.77
N LYS A 390 12.44 -11.12 -2.06
CA LYS A 390 12.85 -12.15 -3.02
C LYS A 390 14.35 -12.35 -3.14
N GLY A 391 15.16 -11.64 -2.32
CA GLY A 391 16.61 -11.82 -2.26
C GLY A 391 17.39 -11.08 -3.37
N TYR A 392 16.78 -10.16 -4.11
CA TYR A 392 17.46 -9.31 -5.11
C TYR A 392 18.09 -8.08 -4.43
N ARG A 393 18.93 -8.31 -3.42
CA ARG A 393 19.48 -7.30 -2.52
C ARG A 393 20.18 -6.15 -3.27
N ASP A 394 21.08 -6.48 -4.20
CA ASP A 394 21.89 -5.47 -4.89
C ASP A 394 21.06 -4.63 -5.86
N LEU A 395 20.09 -5.25 -6.56
CA LEU A 395 19.17 -4.52 -7.44
C LEU A 395 18.22 -3.63 -6.64
N ALA A 396 17.74 -4.11 -5.50
CA ALA A 396 16.91 -3.31 -4.60
C ALA A 396 17.67 -2.08 -4.09
N TRP A 397 18.95 -2.26 -3.71
CA TRP A 397 19.84 -1.18 -3.29
C TRP A 397 20.06 -0.14 -4.41
N ASP A 398 20.34 -0.59 -5.62
CA ASP A 398 20.53 0.28 -6.79
C ASP A 398 19.25 1.07 -7.12
N ILE A 399 18.07 0.45 -7.02
CA ILE A 399 16.80 1.13 -7.27
C ILE A 399 16.47 2.12 -6.15
N VAL A 400 16.56 1.74 -4.89
CA VAL A 400 16.20 2.62 -3.78
C VAL A 400 17.13 3.83 -3.68
N THR A 401 18.42 3.65 -3.89
CA THR A 401 19.38 4.78 -3.87
C THR A 401 19.10 5.75 -5.02
N ASN A 402 18.80 5.24 -6.22
CA ASN A 402 18.42 6.08 -7.35
C ASN A 402 17.11 6.83 -7.07
N HIS A 403 16.07 6.14 -6.57
CA HIS A 403 14.77 6.76 -6.26
C HIS A 403 14.91 7.82 -5.17
N TYR A 404 15.54 7.48 -4.05
CA TYR A 404 15.79 8.40 -2.95
C TYR A 404 16.57 9.65 -3.40
N GLN A 405 17.65 9.44 -4.14
CA GLN A 405 18.48 10.55 -4.63
C GLN A 405 17.72 11.46 -5.60
N ASN A 406 16.91 10.91 -6.52
CA ASN A 406 16.08 11.72 -7.41
C ASN A 406 15.04 12.56 -6.65
N VAL A 407 14.36 11.98 -5.67
CA VAL A 407 13.43 12.70 -4.80
C VAL A 407 14.16 13.79 -4.03
N PHE A 408 15.36 13.50 -3.50
CA PHE A 408 16.18 14.47 -2.79
C PHE A 408 16.64 15.63 -3.68
N GLU A 409 17.08 15.37 -4.92
CA GLU A 409 17.48 16.44 -5.86
C GLU A 409 16.30 17.37 -6.19
N VAL A 410 15.08 16.81 -6.38
CA VAL A 410 13.88 17.64 -6.56
C VAL A 410 13.60 18.44 -5.29
N TYR A 411 13.70 17.83 -4.11
CA TYR A 411 13.56 18.53 -2.82
C TYR A 411 14.56 19.67 -2.67
N LYS A 412 15.83 19.48 -2.98
CA LYS A 412 16.87 20.54 -2.94
C LYS A 412 16.51 21.74 -3.84
N LYS A 413 15.96 21.48 -5.02
CA LYS A 413 15.58 22.52 -5.97
C LYS A 413 14.32 23.28 -5.53
N THR A 414 13.37 22.61 -4.88
CA THR A 414 12.00 23.13 -4.70
C THR A 414 11.61 23.39 -3.24
N GLY A 415 12.33 22.78 -2.28
CA GLY A 415 12.04 22.83 -0.84
C GLY A 415 10.81 22.00 -0.42
N THR A 416 10.27 21.14 -1.32
CA THR A 416 9.05 20.40 -1.04
C THR A 416 8.97 19.06 -1.79
N PHE A 417 7.84 18.36 -1.67
CA PHE A 417 7.55 17.07 -2.27
C PHE A 417 6.42 17.16 -3.28
N PHE A 418 6.42 16.21 -4.21
CA PHE A 418 5.41 16.10 -5.26
C PHE A 418 4.78 14.70 -5.26
N GLU A 419 3.57 14.63 -5.81
CA GLU A 419 2.78 13.39 -5.88
C GLU A 419 3.50 12.28 -6.65
N TYR A 420 4.19 12.63 -7.74
CA TYR A 420 5.03 11.76 -8.57
C TYR A 420 6.11 12.58 -9.28
N TYR A 421 7.05 11.89 -9.92
CA TYR A 421 8.26 12.48 -10.48
C TYR A 421 8.42 12.13 -11.95
N ALA A 422 9.22 12.93 -12.68
CA ALA A 422 9.57 12.67 -14.06
C ALA A 422 10.63 11.54 -14.15
N PRO A 423 10.52 10.61 -15.12
CA PRO A 423 11.47 9.51 -15.26
C PRO A 423 12.79 9.92 -15.94
N GLU A 424 12.79 10.99 -16.75
CA GLU A 424 13.94 11.38 -17.57
C GLU A 424 14.77 12.51 -16.96
N GLY A 425 14.58 12.79 -15.69
CA GLY A 425 15.35 13.82 -15.00
C GLY A 425 14.92 14.03 -13.56
N THR A 426 15.65 14.88 -12.85
CA THR A 426 15.37 15.24 -11.45
C THR A 426 14.38 16.39 -11.38
N GLU A 427 13.16 16.15 -11.83
CA GLU A 427 12.06 17.12 -11.89
C GLU A 427 10.76 16.49 -11.35
N PRO A 428 9.80 17.31 -10.88
CA PRO A 428 8.45 16.82 -10.62
C PRO A 428 7.83 16.21 -11.88
N GLY A 429 6.92 15.25 -11.71
CA GLY A 429 6.10 14.78 -12.83
C GLY A 429 5.23 15.92 -13.39
N PHE A 430 4.88 15.82 -14.67
CA PHE A 430 4.05 16.84 -15.33
C PHE A 430 2.68 16.98 -14.62
N MET A 431 2.40 18.17 -14.11
CA MET A 431 1.20 18.50 -13.30
C MET A 431 1.12 17.76 -11.96
N ALA A 432 2.21 17.16 -11.47
CA ALA A 432 2.23 16.54 -10.16
C ALA A 432 1.88 17.56 -9.06
N ARG A 433 1.04 17.12 -8.12
CA ARG A 433 0.62 17.94 -7.00
C ARG A 433 1.82 18.30 -6.12
N LYS A 434 1.96 19.58 -5.83
CA LYS A 434 3.00 20.14 -4.96
C LYS A 434 2.59 20.06 -3.48
N ASP A 435 3.59 20.13 -2.58
CA ASP A 435 3.44 20.04 -1.13
C ASP A 435 2.76 18.74 -0.68
N PHE A 436 3.06 17.66 -1.42
CA PHE A 436 2.39 16.39 -1.28
C PHE A 436 3.19 15.43 -0.39
N VAL A 437 2.70 15.18 0.82
CA VAL A 437 3.12 14.08 1.68
C VAL A 437 1.89 13.20 1.96
N GLY A 438 1.44 12.53 0.88
CA GLY A 438 0.70 11.29 0.89
C GLY A 438 1.73 10.15 0.86
N TRP A 439 1.70 9.28 -0.16
CA TRP A 439 2.74 8.25 -0.32
C TRP A 439 4.17 8.79 -0.48
N THR A 440 4.36 10.08 -0.83
CA THR A 440 5.71 10.66 -0.94
C THR A 440 6.41 10.85 0.42
N GLY A 441 5.75 10.52 1.51
CA GLY A 441 6.43 10.29 2.79
C GLY A 441 7.27 9.01 2.83
N LEU A 442 7.05 8.06 1.91
CA LEU A 442 7.79 6.80 1.86
C LEU A 442 9.29 6.98 1.62
N PRO A 443 9.77 7.69 0.57
CA PRO A 443 11.20 7.86 0.34
C PRO A 443 11.93 8.52 1.54
N PRO A 444 11.53 9.71 2.03
CA PRO A 444 12.28 10.38 3.08
C PRO A 444 12.17 9.72 4.44
N ILE A 445 11.16 8.88 4.71
CA ILE A 445 10.93 8.28 6.03
C ILE A 445 11.15 6.76 5.99
N ALA A 446 10.28 6.02 5.30
CA ALA A 446 10.34 4.57 5.31
C ALA A 446 11.56 4.02 4.55
N GLU A 447 11.81 4.48 3.31
CA GLU A 447 12.95 4.00 2.53
C GLU A 447 14.29 4.40 3.15
N LEU A 448 14.37 5.61 3.75
CA LEU A 448 15.56 6.00 4.51
C LEU A 448 15.87 5.01 5.64
N ILE A 449 14.87 4.65 6.42
CA ILE A 449 15.04 3.75 7.57
C ILE A 449 15.25 2.31 7.12
N GLU A 450 14.36 1.80 6.26
CA GLU A 450 14.26 0.37 5.95
C GLU A 450 15.29 -0.12 4.93
N TYR A 451 15.68 0.76 4.00
CA TYR A 451 16.52 0.35 2.86
C TYR A 451 17.82 1.15 2.74
N ILE A 452 17.83 2.46 3.00
CA ILE A 452 19.09 3.23 3.01
C ILE A 452 19.90 2.93 4.27
N PHE A 453 19.28 2.99 5.45
CA PHE A 453 19.91 2.58 6.72
C PHE A 453 19.80 1.06 6.94
N GLY A 454 18.94 0.38 6.19
CA GLY A 454 18.76 -1.05 6.19
C GLY A 454 18.10 -1.62 7.45
N ILE A 455 17.41 -0.81 8.25
CA ILE A 455 16.85 -1.20 9.55
C ILE A 455 15.42 -1.69 9.38
N ARG A 456 15.19 -2.99 9.54
CA ARG A 456 13.88 -3.63 9.43
C ARG A 456 13.61 -4.51 10.64
N ALA A 457 12.46 -4.31 11.27
CA ALA A 457 12.00 -5.12 12.39
C ALA A 457 11.05 -6.22 11.93
N ASP A 458 11.14 -7.36 12.56
CA ASP A 458 10.21 -8.47 12.48
C ASP A 458 10.00 -9.06 13.87
N MET A 459 9.05 -8.48 14.60
CA MET A 459 8.75 -8.90 15.97
C MET A 459 7.93 -10.19 16.03
N GLU A 460 7.35 -10.63 14.91
CA GLU A 460 6.80 -11.99 14.76
C GLU A 460 7.89 -13.03 15.02
N GLU A 461 9.06 -12.82 14.40
CA GLU A 461 10.24 -13.65 14.56
C GLU A 461 11.14 -13.21 15.74
N GLY A 462 10.76 -12.15 16.46
CA GLY A 462 11.59 -11.55 17.52
C GLY A 462 12.95 -11.05 17.00
N ARG A 463 13.01 -10.57 15.76
CA ARG A 463 14.24 -10.27 15.02
C ARG A 463 14.27 -8.85 14.47
N MET A 464 15.47 -8.33 14.31
CA MET A 464 15.76 -7.12 13.55
C MET A 464 16.88 -7.39 12.54
N THR A 465 16.71 -6.93 11.31
CA THR A 465 17.77 -6.94 10.29
C THR A 465 18.37 -5.55 10.16
N ILE A 466 19.69 -5.47 10.10
CA ILE A 466 20.44 -4.25 9.76
C ILE A 466 21.31 -4.56 8.54
N ASP A 467 20.86 -4.14 7.37
CA ASP A 467 21.50 -4.38 6.07
C ASP A 467 22.38 -3.20 5.68
N VAL A 468 23.67 -3.29 5.97
CA VAL A 468 24.63 -2.18 5.95
C VAL A 468 25.30 -2.05 4.59
N HIS A 469 24.80 -1.16 3.75
CA HIS A 469 25.42 -0.79 2.47
C HIS A 469 26.33 0.45 2.61
N LEU A 470 25.92 1.45 3.40
CA LEU A 470 26.64 2.72 3.57
C LEU A 470 28.00 2.52 4.25
N THR A 471 28.97 3.33 3.85
CA THR A 471 30.30 3.40 4.46
C THR A 471 30.44 4.54 5.47
N ASP A 472 29.64 5.60 5.36
CA ASP A 472 29.62 6.70 6.33
C ASP A 472 29.00 6.26 7.66
N GLY A 473 29.26 7.06 8.70
CA GLY A 473 28.60 6.86 9.99
C GLY A 473 27.15 7.31 9.92
N TYR A 474 26.23 6.48 10.43
CA TYR A 474 24.81 6.79 10.48
C TYR A 474 24.10 6.09 11.64
N GLY A 475 22.87 6.47 11.85
CA GLY A 475 22.03 5.80 12.84
C GLY A 475 20.71 6.47 13.07
N ILE A 476 19.99 5.96 14.04
CA ILE A 476 18.66 6.44 14.40
C ILE A 476 18.45 6.30 15.91
N ASP A 477 17.96 7.35 16.53
CA ASP A 477 17.50 7.33 17.91
C ASP A 477 15.98 7.20 17.96
N ARG A 478 15.45 6.60 19.03
CA ARG A 478 14.01 6.44 19.28
C ARG A 478 13.27 5.66 18.19
N TYR A 479 13.94 4.70 17.55
CA TYR A 479 13.24 3.78 16.63
C TYR A 479 12.20 2.97 17.43
N PRO A 480 10.92 3.00 17.08
CA PRO A 480 9.87 2.32 17.83
C PRO A 480 9.89 0.81 17.53
N LEU A 481 9.91 -0.02 18.58
CA LEU A 481 9.95 -1.48 18.47
C LEU A 481 9.08 -2.12 19.54
N GLY A 482 8.28 -3.12 19.14
CA GLY A 482 7.33 -3.75 20.04
C GLY A 482 6.26 -2.77 20.55
N GLU A 483 5.49 -3.16 21.54
CA GLU A 483 4.32 -2.39 21.97
C GLU A 483 4.70 -0.97 22.44
N ASN A 484 5.74 -0.85 23.30
CA ASN A 484 6.16 0.42 23.90
C ASN A 484 7.68 0.62 23.91
N GLY A 485 8.44 -0.23 23.22
CA GLY A 485 9.90 -0.21 23.25
C GLY A 485 10.52 0.80 22.30
N GLN A 486 11.77 1.15 22.59
CA GLN A 486 12.58 2.03 21.75
C GLN A 486 13.98 1.46 21.56
N VAL A 487 14.51 1.69 20.36
CA VAL A 487 15.87 1.28 20.00
C VAL A 487 16.64 2.48 19.46
N SER A 488 17.89 2.65 19.93
CA SER A 488 18.87 3.54 19.29
C SER A 488 19.93 2.68 18.62
N ILE A 489 20.20 2.94 17.34
CA ILE A 489 21.15 2.19 16.52
C ILE A 489 22.19 3.16 15.98
N LYS A 490 23.47 2.81 16.16
CA LYS A 490 24.60 3.54 15.60
C LYS A 490 25.48 2.59 14.79
N VAL A 491 25.67 2.90 13.53
CA VAL A 491 26.61 2.21 12.63
C VAL A 491 27.84 3.11 12.43
N GLY A 492 29.00 2.59 12.75
CA GLY A 492 30.26 3.33 12.63
C GLY A 492 30.73 3.45 11.19
N LYS A 493 31.47 4.54 10.88
CA LYS A 493 32.12 4.75 9.58
C LYS A 493 33.07 3.60 9.24
N ARG A 494 33.11 3.21 7.96
CA ARG A 494 33.97 2.15 7.41
C ARG A 494 34.81 2.72 6.25
N ASN A 495 35.94 2.07 5.97
CA ASN A 495 36.80 2.47 4.85
C ASN A 495 36.27 1.92 3.50
N ASN A 496 35.65 0.74 3.54
CA ASN A 496 34.99 0.14 2.36
C ASN A 496 33.78 -0.71 2.78
N ALA A 497 32.95 -1.08 1.80
CA ALA A 497 31.71 -1.81 2.03
C ALA A 497 31.90 -3.24 2.57
N ASN A 498 33.07 -3.86 2.34
CA ASN A 498 33.37 -5.22 2.81
C ASN A 498 33.90 -5.26 4.25
N ASP A 499 34.29 -4.11 4.81
CA ASP A 499 34.70 -4.05 6.21
C ASP A 499 33.51 -4.38 7.12
N ARG A 500 33.75 -5.20 8.14
CA ARG A 500 32.70 -5.52 9.13
C ARG A 500 32.24 -4.23 9.82
N PRO A 501 30.92 -3.92 9.78
CA PRO A 501 30.40 -2.75 10.49
C PRO A 501 30.47 -2.93 11.99
N LYS A 502 30.81 -1.85 12.69
CA LYS A 502 30.65 -1.76 14.14
C LYS A 502 29.26 -1.19 14.41
N VAL A 503 28.37 -2.01 14.96
CA VAL A 503 26.99 -1.62 15.25
C VAL A 503 26.81 -1.53 16.77
N THR A 504 26.41 -0.37 17.26
CA THR A 504 26.07 -0.15 18.68
C THR A 504 24.55 -0.02 18.78
N ILE A 505 23.94 -0.84 19.61
CA ILE A 505 22.51 -0.89 19.85
C ILE A 505 22.23 -0.59 21.31
N LYS A 506 21.33 0.35 21.60
CA LYS A 506 20.77 0.58 22.93
C LYS A 506 19.26 0.35 22.84
N THR A 507 18.71 -0.51 23.68
CA THR A 507 17.30 -0.90 23.67
C THR A 507 16.79 -1.19 25.08
N ASP A 508 15.49 -1.09 25.25
CA ASP A 508 14.74 -1.56 26.42
C ASP A 508 14.00 -2.89 26.15
N VAL A 509 14.01 -3.38 24.89
CA VAL A 509 13.35 -4.62 24.45
C VAL A 509 14.41 -5.61 23.95
N PRO A 510 14.39 -6.90 24.36
CA PRO A 510 15.27 -7.91 23.81
C PRO A 510 14.82 -8.36 22.41
N PHE A 511 15.76 -8.65 21.52
CA PHE A 511 15.52 -9.22 20.19
C PHE A 511 16.79 -9.86 19.62
N LYS A 512 16.64 -10.66 18.56
CA LYS A 512 17.76 -11.14 17.75
C LYS A 512 18.09 -10.11 16.67
N VAL A 513 19.38 -9.81 16.45
CA VAL A 513 19.79 -8.98 15.34
C VAL A 513 20.60 -9.77 14.33
N THR A 514 20.26 -9.59 13.04
CA THR A 514 21.06 -10.06 11.90
C THR A 514 21.64 -8.82 11.21
N ILE A 515 22.97 -8.72 11.19
CA ILE A 515 23.70 -7.67 10.48
C ILE A 515 24.20 -8.25 9.17
N ILE A 516 23.90 -7.58 8.05
CA ILE A 516 24.33 -7.98 6.70
C ILE A 516 25.21 -6.88 6.13
N TRP A 517 26.32 -7.22 5.46
CA TRP A 517 27.19 -6.24 4.81
C TRP A 517 27.96 -6.83 3.62
N GLY A 518 28.61 -5.96 2.84
CA GLY A 518 29.43 -6.36 1.69
C GLY A 518 28.64 -7.26 0.74
N ASN A 519 29.26 -8.33 0.29
CA ASN A 519 28.66 -9.30 -0.64
C ASN A 519 27.77 -10.34 0.08
N GLY A 520 26.97 -9.92 1.08
CA GLY A 520 26.07 -10.80 1.82
C GLY A 520 26.71 -11.49 3.03
N GLN A 521 27.80 -10.96 3.55
CA GLN A 521 28.35 -11.41 4.84
C GLN A 521 27.37 -11.11 5.96
N THR A 522 27.27 -11.99 6.95
CA THR A 522 26.33 -11.88 8.06
C THR A 522 26.97 -12.06 9.42
N ALA A 523 26.40 -11.42 10.43
CA ALA A 523 26.64 -11.68 11.83
C ALA A 523 25.31 -11.66 12.59
N GLU A 524 25.14 -12.56 13.54
CA GLU A 524 23.96 -12.63 14.40
C GLU A 524 24.34 -12.43 15.85
N ALA A 525 23.47 -11.83 16.62
CA ALA A 525 23.61 -11.65 18.05
C ALA A 525 22.26 -11.58 18.77
N GLU A 526 22.23 -12.02 20.02
CA GLU A 526 21.14 -11.75 20.95
C GLU A 526 21.35 -10.37 21.57
N VAL A 527 20.39 -9.48 21.40
CA VAL A 527 20.37 -8.14 21.99
C VAL A 527 19.52 -8.16 23.25
N LYS A 528 20.11 -7.77 24.38
CA LYS A 528 19.42 -7.64 25.67
C LYS A 528 19.15 -6.17 25.98
N ALA A 529 18.26 -5.90 26.92
CA ALA A 529 18.07 -4.55 27.44
C ALA A 529 19.41 -3.91 27.91
N GLY A 530 19.62 -2.65 27.56
CA GLY A 530 20.86 -1.93 27.76
C GLY A 530 21.59 -1.57 26.47
N GLN A 531 22.88 -1.29 26.53
CA GLN A 531 23.73 -0.94 25.40
C GLN A 531 24.74 -2.03 25.09
N GLN A 532 24.84 -2.42 23.83
CA GLN A 532 25.76 -3.44 23.32
C GLN A 532 26.42 -2.97 22.02
N THR A 533 27.60 -3.49 21.73
CA THR A 533 28.30 -3.30 20.45
C THR A 533 28.61 -4.66 19.84
N ILE A 534 28.26 -4.82 18.55
CA ILE A 534 28.38 -6.06 17.77
C ILE A 534 29.39 -5.85 16.66
#